data_355aceb945de5b6c8ba7cf7f1d06b999
#
_entry.id   355aceb945de5b6c8ba7cf7f1d06b999
#
_cell.length_a   1.000
_cell.length_b   1.000
_cell.length_c   1.000
_cell.angle_alpha   90.00
_cell.angle_beta   90.00
_cell.angle_gamma   90.00
#
_symmetry.space_group_name_H-M   'P 1'
#
loop_
_entity.id
_entity.type
_entity.pdbx_description
1 polymer ?
#
loop_
_entity_poly.entity_id
_entity_poly.type
_entity_poly.pdbx_seq_one_letter_code
_entity_poly.pdbx_strand_id
1 'polypeptide(L)'
;MALPPTARQNVEAADLVDAMVRREPARRLRIAEVLGHVHWLSASEKLRRVCLLADTRPEEWDALAGVQPPAAWRTKLKELIALMGGSYGAGLQELARLLRIACAHVVENLELERATAELRAVFGAAVTDRDAVLVEYVAGKLPEAFLCLLQHDRTPPSAQ
;
A
#
# COMPACT_ATOMS: atom_id res chain seq x y z
N MET A 1 -13.43 -26.39 10.41
CA MET A 1 -13.10 -25.29 11.34
C MET A 1 -12.91 -24.05 10.49
N ALA A 2 -13.82 -23.08 10.53
CA ALA A 2 -13.71 -21.87 9.71
C ALA A 2 -12.74 -20.90 10.40
N LEU A 3 -11.72 -20.42 9.68
CA LEU A 3 -10.81 -19.38 10.17
C LEU A 3 -11.60 -18.10 10.48
N PRO A 4 -11.24 -17.36 11.53
CA PRO A 4 -11.90 -16.11 11.86
C PRO A 4 -11.83 -15.12 10.68
N PRO A 5 -12.83 -14.24 10.51
CA PRO A 5 -12.94 -13.35 9.35
C PRO A 5 -11.72 -12.44 9.15
N THR A 6 -11.00 -12.12 10.21
CA THR A 6 -9.75 -11.32 10.18
C THR A 6 -8.61 -11.99 9.39
N ALA A 7 -8.53 -13.33 9.38
CA ALA A 7 -7.50 -14.05 8.64
C ALA A 7 -7.75 -14.08 7.12
N ARG A 8 -9.02 -13.94 6.67
CA ARG A 8 -9.38 -13.91 5.25
C ARG A 8 -9.12 -12.55 4.59
N GLN A 9 -8.92 -11.50 5.37
CA GLN A 9 -8.73 -10.13 4.89
C GLN A 9 -7.27 -9.72 4.79
N ASN A 10 -6.33 -10.51 5.31
CA ASN A 10 -4.92 -10.20 5.21
C ASN A 10 -4.34 -10.74 3.89
N VAL A 11 -4.48 -9.94 2.83
CA VAL A 11 -3.97 -10.30 1.48
C VAL A 11 -2.46 -10.53 1.46
N GLU A 12 -1.71 -9.86 2.33
CA GLU A 12 -0.26 -10.04 2.43
C GLU A 12 0.09 -11.44 2.98
N ALA A 13 -0.65 -11.91 3.99
CA ALA A 13 -0.47 -13.26 4.53
C ALA A 13 -0.91 -14.32 3.52
N ALA A 14 -2.00 -14.09 2.80
CA ALA A 14 -2.46 -15.00 1.75
C ALA A 14 -1.44 -15.09 0.61
N ASP A 15 -0.90 -13.97 0.15
CA ASP A 15 0.14 -13.92 -0.87
C ASP A 15 1.40 -14.67 -0.43
N LEU A 16 1.84 -14.46 0.81
CA LEU A 16 2.98 -15.18 1.37
C LEU A 16 2.76 -16.70 1.36
N VAL A 17 1.59 -17.14 1.85
CA VAL A 17 1.25 -18.58 1.89
C VAL A 17 1.19 -19.16 0.48
N ASP A 18 0.50 -18.50 -0.45
CA ASP A 18 0.41 -18.95 -1.84
C ASP A 18 1.79 -19.09 -2.49
N ALA A 19 2.69 -18.14 -2.23
CA ALA A 19 4.04 -18.19 -2.76
C ALA A 19 4.89 -19.31 -2.15
N MET A 20 4.64 -19.68 -0.88
CA MET A 20 5.33 -20.78 -0.21
C MET A 20 4.85 -22.17 -0.65
N VAL A 21 3.54 -22.33 -0.95
CA VAL A 21 2.92 -23.63 -1.25
C VAL A 21 2.73 -23.91 -2.73
N ARG A 22 3.35 -23.16 -3.63
CA ARG A 22 3.27 -23.39 -5.08
C ARG A 22 3.61 -24.82 -5.44
N ARG A 23 2.83 -25.40 -6.40
CA ARG A 23 3.01 -26.79 -6.83
C ARG A 23 4.41 -27.06 -7.38
N GLU A 24 4.96 -26.10 -8.15
CA GLU A 24 6.32 -26.19 -8.69
C GLU A 24 7.35 -25.78 -7.62
N PRO A 25 8.21 -26.69 -7.15
CA PRO A 25 9.21 -26.38 -6.13
C PRO A 25 10.14 -25.21 -6.50
N ALA A 26 10.50 -25.08 -7.78
CA ALA A 26 11.37 -24.02 -8.29
C ALA A 26 10.73 -22.62 -8.20
N ARG A 27 9.40 -22.54 -8.07
CA ARG A 27 8.64 -21.29 -7.94
C ARG A 27 8.27 -20.97 -6.49
N ARG A 28 8.67 -21.81 -5.53
CA ARG A 28 8.47 -21.52 -4.11
C ARG A 28 9.46 -20.49 -3.64
N LEU A 29 9.01 -19.63 -2.73
CA LEU A 29 9.93 -18.68 -2.08
C LEU A 29 11.02 -19.43 -1.32
N ARG A 30 12.26 -18.97 -1.48
CA ARG A 30 13.39 -19.37 -0.63
C ARG A 30 13.25 -18.71 0.74
N ILE A 31 13.91 -19.25 1.75
CA ILE A 31 13.85 -18.72 3.13
C ILE A 31 14.17 -17.22 3.18
N ALA A 32 15.19 -16.75 2.46
CA ALA A 32 15.55 -15.34 2.41
C ALA A 32 14.41 -14.47 1.83
N GLU A 33 13.70 -14.96 0.82
CA GLU A 33 12.56 -14.28 0.21
C GLU A 33 11.33 -14.30 1.13
N VAL A 34 11.11 -15.38 1.87
CA VAL A 34 10.09 -15.46 2.92
C VAL A 34 10.34 -14.42 3.99
N LEU A 35 11.57 -14.31 4.50
CA LEU A 35 11.95 -13.34 5.53
C LEU A 35 11.89 -11.89 5.03
N GLY A 36 12.13 -11.66 3.75
CA GLY A 36 12.01 -10.34 3.10
C GLY A 36 10.59 -10.01 2.63
N HIS A 37 9.58 -10.86 2.92
CA HIS A 37 8.23 -10.63 2.45
C HIS A 37 7.57 -9.40 3.08
N VAL A 38 6.76 -8.68 2.28
CA VAL A 38 6.07 -7.44 2.71
C VAL A 38 5.18 -7.63 3.93
N HIS A 39 4.73 -8.85 4.17
CA HIS A 39 3.96 -9.21 5.36
C HIS A 39 4.69 -8.89 6.67
N TRP A 40 6.03 -9.00 6.68
CA TRP A 40 6.87 -8.77 7.87
C TRP A 40 7.30 -7.31 8.05
N LEU A 41 7.03 -6.45 7.06
CA LEU A 41 7.41 -5.05 7.16
C LEU A 41 6.54 -4.31 8.17
N SER A 42 7.17 -3.43 8.93
CA SER A 42 6.46 -2.45 9.75
C SER A 42 5.65 -1.49 8.87
N ALA A 43 4.66 -0.82 9.45
CA ALA A 43 3.86 0.16 8.75
C ALA A 43 4.72 1.30 8.16
N SER A 44 5.69 1.80 8.94
CA SER A 44 6.62 2.84 8.47
C SER A 44 7.46 2.38 7.28
N GLU A 45 7.93 1.12 7.27
CA GLU A 45 8.65 0.58 6.12
C GLU A 45 7.76 0.43 4.89
N LYS A 46 6.51 0.00 5.08
CA LYS A 46 5.52 -0.09 4.00
C LYS A 46 5.29 1.29 3.37
N LEU A 47 5.02 2.31 4.17
CA LEU A 47 4.82 3.67 3.68
C LEU A 47 6.10 4.22 3.04
N ARG A 48 7.27 4.00 3.64
CA ARG A 48 8.55 4.42 3.05
C ARG A 48 8.74 3.82 1.66
N ARG A 49 8.43 2.54 1.44
CA ARG A 49 8.51 1.91 0.11
C ARG A 49 7.56 2.58 -0.88
N VAL A 50 6.31 2.82 -0.49
CA VAL A 50 5.34 3.50 -1.35
C VAL A 50 5.79 4.92 -1.68
N CYS A 51 6.33 5.66 -0.71
CA CYS A 51 6.85 7.01 -0.94
C CYS A 51 8.04 7.01 -1.90
N LEU A 52 8.99 6.09 -1.72
CA LEU A 52 10.13 5.94 -2.64
C LEU A 52 9.66 5.61 -4.06
N LEU A 53 8.70 4.69 -4.19
CA LEU A 53 8.11 4.34 -5.47
C LEU A 53 7.43 5.55 -6.12
N ALA A 54 6.73 6.40 -5.35
CA ALA A 54 6.10 7.60 -5.88
C ALA A 54 7.09 8.63 -6.43
N ASP A 55 8.34 8.59 -5.96
CA ASP A 55 9.44 9.46 -6.41
C ASP A 55 10.25 8.87 -7.58
N THR A 56 9.93 7.66 -8.03
CA THR A 56 10.62 7.02 -9.16
C THR A 56 10.25 7.66 -10.49
N ARG A 57 11.10 7.44 -11.49
CA ARG A 57 10.91 8.02 -12.82
C ARG A 57 9.72 7.36 -13.55
N PRO A 58 9.07 8.08 -14.48
CA PRO A 58 7.96 7.53 -15.26
C PRO A 58 8.27 6.19 -15.92
N GLU A 59 9.50 5.99 -16.39
CA GLU A 59 9.92 4.77 -17.11
C GLU A 59 9.86 3.52 -16.22
N GLU A 60 10.06 3.67 -14.92
CA GLU A 60 9.98 2.58 -13.96
C GLU A 60 8.54 2.11 -13.74
N TRP A 61 7.58 3.01 -13.96
CA TRP A 61 6.15 2.68 -13.88
C TRP A 61 5.64 1.89 -15.07
N ASP A 62 6.34 1.91 -16.21
CA ASP A 62 5.96 1.13 -17.39
C ASP A 62 5.97 -0.37 -17.11
N ALA A 63 6.85 -0.82 -16.22
CA ALA A 63 6.87 -2.21 -15.74
C ALA A 63 5.58 -2.60 -14.99
N LEU A 64 4.86 -1.63 -14.42
CA LEU A 64 3.58 -1.80 -13.74
C LEU A 64 2.37 -1.45 -14.63
N ALA A 65 2.59 -1.05 -15.88
CA ALA A 65 1.50 -0.59 -16.76
C ALA A 65 0.40 -1.65 -16.97
N GLY A 66 0.73 -2.94 -16.80
CA GLY A 66 -0.25 -4.05 -16.82
C GLY A 66 -1.08 -4.18 -15.54
N VAL A 67 -0.68 -3.53 -14.45
CA VAL A 67 -1.38 -3.61 -13.16
C VAL A 67 -2.23 -2.36 -12.99
N GLN A 68 -3.53 -2.53 -13.28
CA GLN A 68 -4.48 -1.45 -13.04
C GLN A 68 -4.98 -1.55 -11.60
N PRO A 69 -4.95 -0.46 -10.82
CA PRO A 69 -5.66 -0.43 -9.56
C PRO A 69 -7.15 -0.62 -9.84
N PRO A 70 -7.94 -1.11 -8.87
CA PRO A 70 -9.38 -1.21 -9.06
C PRO A 70 -9.93 0.10 -9.61
N ALA A 71 -10.72 0.06 -10.69
CA ALA A 71 -11.25 1.26 -11.36
C ALA A 71 -11.93 2.25 -10.40
N ALA A 72 -12.42 1.75 -9.27
CA ALA A 72 -13.09 2.51 -8.22
C ALA A 72 -12.15 3.01 -7.09
N TRP A 73 -10.81 2.90 -7.20
CA TRP A 73 -9.93 3.29 -6.10
C TRP A 73 -10.11 4.75 -5.67
N ARG A 74 -10.34 5.65 -6.62
CA ARG A 74 -10.61 7.07 -6.33
C ARG A 74 -11.91 7.26 -5.56
N THR A 75 -12.94 6.46 -5.86
CA THR A 75 -14.20 6.49 -5.13
C THR A 75 -14.02 5.98 -3.70
N LYS A 76 -13.24 4.93 -3.51
CA LYS A 76 -12.95 4.38 -2.17
C LYS A 76 -12.13 5.33 -1.30
N LEU A 77 -11.25 6.13 -1.89
CA LEU A 77 -10.40 7.11 -1.20
C LEU A 77 -10.83 8.57 -1.46
N LYS A 78 -12.07 8.81 -1.91
CA LYS A 78 -12.56 10.15 -2.26
C LYS A 78 -12.37 11.18 -1.13
N GLU A 79 -12.53 10.75 0.11
CA GLU A 79 -12.41 11.59 1.28
C GLU A 79 -10.95 11.96 1.56
N LEU A 80 -10.04 11.01 1.39
CA LEU A 80 -8.60 11.27 1.48
C LEU A 80 -8.15 12.21 0.35
N ILE A 81 -8.65 12.00 -0.88
CA ILE A 81 -8.38 12.89 -2.00
C ILE A 81 -8.88 14.31 -1.72
N ALA A 82 -10.09 14.45 -1.19
CA ALA A 82 -10.66 15.74 -0.85
C ALA A 82 -9.85 16.46 0.24
N LEU A 83 -9.35 15.72 1.22
CA LEU A 83 -8.54 16.26 2.31
C LEU A 83 -7.13 16.69 1.83
N MET A 84 -6.50 15.91 0.96
CA MET A 84 -5.17 16.22 0.41
C MET A 84 -5.22 17.27 -0.71
N GLY A 85 -6.39 17.47 -1.32
CA GLY A 85 -6.56 18.34 -2.48
C GLY A 85 -5.95 17.76 -3.77
N GLY A 86 -6.11 18.50 -4.87
CA GLY A 86 -5.56 18.11 -6.16
C GLY A 86 -6.43 17.16 -6.97
N SER A 87 -5.95 16.82 -8.16
CA SER A 87 -6.55 15.84 -9.07
C SER A 87 -5.61 14.65 -9.24
N TYR A 88 -6.17 13.45 -9.24
CA TYR A 88 -5.41 12.21 -9.38
C TYR A 88 -5.98 11.39 -10.53
N GLY A 89 -5.09 10.91 -11.40
CA GLY A 89 -5.42 9.98 -12.48
C GLY A 89 -5.86 8.61 -11.97
N ALA A 90 -6.12 7.68 -12.89
CA ALA A 90 -6.62 6.34 -12.51
C ALA A 90 -5.50 5.35 -12.17
N GLY A 91 -4.25 5.62 -12.58
CA GLY A 91 -3.13 4.69 -12.49
C GLY A 91 -2.61 4.46 -11.07
N LEU A 92 -1.83 3.39 -10.90
CA LEU A 92 -1.18 3.02 -9.64
C LEU A 92 -0.19 4.10 -9.15
N GLN A 93 0.46 4.77 -10.10
CA GLN A 93 1.36 5.91 -9.83
C GLN A 93 0.64 7.03 -9.08
N GLU A 94 -0.57 7.37 -9.50
CA GLU A 94 -1.34 8.42 -8.87
C GLU A 94 -1.82 8.02 -7.46
N LEU A 95 -2.09 6.72 -7.24
CA LEU A 95 -2.34 6.20 -5.90
C LEU A 95 -1.10 6.33 -5.01
N ALA A 96 0.08 5.94 -5.50
CA ALA A 96 1.34 6.10 -4.76
C ALA A 96 1.63 7.58 -4.45
N ARG A 97 1.40 8.47 -5.42
CA ARG A 97 1.54 9.92 -5.23
C ARG A 97 0.60 10.47 -4.15
N LEU A 98 -0.68 10.04 -4.15
CA LEU A 98 -1.63 10.40 -3.09
C LEU A 98 -1.13 9.97 -1.72
N LEU A 99 -0.65 8.74 -1.59
CA LEU A 99 -0.14 8.21 -0.32
C LEU A 99 1.13 8.95 0.13
N ARG A 100 2.03 9.27 -0.79
CA ARG A 100 3.21 10.08 -0.48
C ARG A 100 2.83 11.45 0.06
N ILE A 101 1.85 12.12 -0.56
CA ILE A 101 1.35 13.41 -0.10
C ILE A 101 0.74 13.26 1.30
N ALA A 102 -0.08 12.22 1.52
CA ALA A 102 -0.68 11.95 2.82
C ALA A 102 0.37 11.71 3.92
N CYS A 103 1.47 11.00 3.60
CA CYS A 103 2.58 10.79 4.54
C CYS A 103 3.33 12.10 4.87
N ALA A 104 3.46 13.00 3.91
CA ALA A 104 4.21 14.25 4.07
C ALA A 104 3.40 15.35 4.77
N HIS A 105 2.06 15.27 4.76
CA HIS A 105 1.23 16.29 5.37
C HIS A 105 1.36 16.33 6.89
N VAL A 106 1.58 17.53 7.39
CA VAL A 106 1.56 17.81 8.83
C VAL A 106 0.14 18.22 9.23
N VAL A 107 -0.32 17.73 10.36
CA VAL A 107 -1.69 17.93 10.86
C VAL A 107 -2.11 19.41 10.88
N GLU A 108 -1.17 20.31 11.17
CA GLU A 108 -1.39 21.75 11.26
C GLU A 108 -1.90 22.38 9.95
N ASN A 109 -1.64 21.74 8.80
CA ASN A 109 -2.03 22.24 7.49
C ASN A 109 -3.34 21.60 6.97
N LEU A 110 -3.96 20.71 7.74
CA LEU A 110 -5.16 20.01 7.31
C LEU A 110 -6.41 20.55 8.02
N GLU A 111 -7.46 20.77 7.25
CA GLU A 111 -8.79 21.12 7.77
C GLU A 111 -9.47 19.88 8.38
N LEU A 112 -8.90 19.32 9.44
CA LEU A 112 -9.39 18.08 10.07
C LEU A 112 -10.83 18.19 10.59
N GLU A 113 -11.33 19.39 10.83
CA GLU A 113 -12.73 19.63 11.22
C GLU A 113 -13.71 19.15 10.13
N ARG A 114 -13.30 19.24 8.87
CA ARG A 114 -14.08 18.77 7.71
C ARG A 114 -13.83 17.32 7.34
N ALA A 115 -12.86 16.68 7.98
CA ALA A 115 -12.53 15.29 7.72
C ALA A 115 -13.55 14.34 8.37
N THR A 116 -13.73 13.17 7.77
CA THR A 116 -14.51 12.09 8.37
C THR A 116 -13.87 11.59 9.66
N ALA A 117 -14.64 10.88 10.48
CA ALA A 117 -14.15 10.30 11.73
C ALA A 117 -12.94 9.37 11.48
N GLU A 118 -12.95 8.60 10.38
CA GLU A 118 -11.84 7.73 9.99
C GLU A 118 -10.57 8.54 9.70
N LEU A 119 -10.67 9.60 8.88
CA LEU A 119 -9.51 10.43 8.54
C LEU A 119 -9.02 11.25 9.72
N ARG A 120 -9.94 11.71 10.61
CA ARG A 120 -9.54 12.34 11.87
C ARG A 120 -8.77 11.37 12.77
N ALA A 121 -9.13 10.09 12.79
CA ALA A 121 -8.38 9.10 13.53
C ALA A 121 -6.97 8.91 12.95
N VAL A 122 -6.82 8.89 11.61
CA VAL A 122 -5.52 8.76 10.96
C VAL A 122 -4.62 9.96 11.24
N PHE A 123 -5.08 11.17 10.93
CA PHE A 123 -4.25 12.38 11.00
C PHE A 123 -4.21 13.02 12.38
N GLY A 124 -5.13 12.66 13.27
CA GLY A 124 -5.11 13.04 14.69
C GLY A 124 -4.31 12.09 15.59
N ALA A 125 -3.85 10.95 15.05
CA ALA A 125 -2.99 10.03 15.79
C ALA A 125 -1.64 10.66 16.12
N ALA A 126 -1.00 10.18 17.18
CA ALA A 126 0.39 10.53 17.48
C ALA A 126 1.28 10.18 16.27
N VAL A 127 2.35 10.95 16.05
CA VAL A 127 3.26 10.74 14.90
C VAL A 127 3.78 9.31 14.84
N THR A 128 4.04 8.68 15.98
CA THR A 128 4.51 7.29 16.09
C THR A 128 3.50 6.26 15.59
N ASP A 129 2.20 6.56 15.68
CA ASP A 129 1.13 5.59 15.36
C ASP A 129 0.47 5.90 14.02
N ARG A 130 0.72 7.08 13.45
CA ARG A 130 0.10 7.54 12.21
C ARG A 130 0.34 6.60 11.05
N ASP A 131 1.55 6.10 10.91
CA ASP A 131 1.91 5.18 9.84
C ASP A 131 1.07 3.90 9.91
N ALA A 132 0.90 3.34 11.12
CA ALA A 132 0.08 2.14 11.32
C ALA A 132 -1.38 2.39 10.94
N VAL A 133 -1.95 3.51 11.42
CA VAL A 133 -3.35 3.85 11.14
C VAL A 133 -3.58 4.17 9.67
N LEU A 134 -2.64 4.87 9.01
CA LEU A 134 -2.74 5.15 7.57
C LEU A 134 -2.63 3.86 6.74
N VAL A 135 -1.71 2.98 7.07
CA VAL A 135 -1.58 1.67 6.41
C VAL A 135 -2.86 0.86 6.57
N GLU A 136 -3.41 0.78 7.78
CA GLU A 136 -4.66 0.07 8.05
C GLU A 136 -5.84 0.65 7.26
N TYR A 137 -5.95 1.98 7.22
CA TYR A 137 -6.99 2.68 6.45
C TYR A 137 -6.92 2.34 4.96
N VAL A 138 -5.72 2.42 4.35
CA VAL A 138 -5.55 2.17 2.92
C VAL A 138 -5.66 0.69 2.59
N ALA A 139 -5.00 -0.18 3.34
CA ALA A 139 -5.06 -1.63 3.13
C ALA A 139 -6.48 -2.18 3.34
N GLY A 140 -7.24 -1.61 4.27
CA GLY A 140 -8.64 -1.99 4.47
C GLY A 140 -9.55 -1.63 3.29
N LYS A 141 -9.27 -0.52 2.60
CA LYS A 141 -10.07 -0.06 1.44
C LYS A 141 -9.57 -0.63 0.10
N LEU A 142 -8.27 -0.84 -0.03
CA LEU A 142 -7.60 -1.22 -1.28
C LEU A 142 -6.51 -2.29 -1.06
N PRO A 143 -6.85 -3.46 -0.48
CA PRO A 143 -5.84 -4.44 -0.07
C PRO A 143 -4.94 -4.90 -1.22
N GLU A 144 -5.52 -5.23 -2.37
CA GLU A 144 -4.77 -5.75 -3.52
C GLU A 144 -3.89 -4.67 -4.18
N ALA A 145 -4.41 -3.44 -4.32
CA ALA A 145 -3.65 -2.35 -4.91
C ALA A 145 -2.49 -1.93 -3.99
N PHE A 146 -2.70 -1.93 -2.68
CA PHE A 146 -1.66 -1.63 -1.72
C PHE A 146 -0.58 -2.71 -1.71
N LEU A 147 -0.96 -3.99 -1.73
CA LEU A 147 -0.02 -5.10 -1.86
C LEU A 147 0.81 -4.98 -3.14
N CYS A 148 0.18 -4.63 -4.27
CA CYS A 148 0.88 -4.44 -5.54
C CYS A 148 1.96 -3.34 -5.45
N LEU A 149 1.65 -2.20 -4.82
CA LEU A 149 2.64 -1.14 -4.59
C LEU A 149 3.82 -1.61 -3.74
N LEU A 150 3.57 -2.47 -2.75
CA LEU A 150 4.62 -2.98 -1.87
C LEU A 150 5.52 -4.02 -2.56
N GLN A 151 5.00 -4.73 -3.55
CA GLN A 151 5.74 -5.80 -4.25
C GLN A 151 6.60 -5.28 -5.40
N HIS A 152 6.39 -4.06 -5.86
CA HIS A 152 7.10 -3.52 -7.02
C HIS A 152 8.63 -3.52 -6.86
N ASP A 153 9.12 -3.29 -5.67
CA ASP A 153 10.55 -3.30 -5.34
C ASP A 153 11.19 -4.70 -5.38
N ARG A 154 10.39 -5.73 -5.71
CA ARG A 154 10.84 -7.13 -5.82
C ARG A 154 11.24 -7.57 -7.23
N THR A 155 11.41 -6.67 -8.18
CA THR A 155 12.02 -7.06 -9.45
C THR A 155 13.41 -7.60 -9.12
N PRO A 156 13.67 -8.91 -9.33
CA PRO A 156 14.99 -9.45 -9.04
C PRO A 156 15.99 -8.66 -9.85
N PRO A 157 17.17 -8.33 -9.28
CA PRO A 157 18.25 -7.78 -10.09
C PRO A 157 18.41 -8.73 -11.27
N SER A 158 18.25 -8.19 -12.47
CA SER A 158 18.43 -8.92 -13.71
C SER A 158 19.73 -9.68 -13.58
N ALA A 159 19.69 -11.01 -13.65
CA ALA A 159 20.88 -11.84 -13.68
C ALA A 159 21.71 -11.36 -14.88
N GLN A 160 22.74 -10.56 -14.61
CA GLN A 160 23.81 -10.25 -15.54
C GLN A 160 24.81 -11.38 -15.54
#